data_8613d5e68b5888ea7ec64dfbbff4c682
#
_entry.id   8613d5e68b5888ea7ec64dfbbff4c682
#
_cell.length_a   1.000
_cell.length_b   1.000
_cell.length_c   1.000
_cell.angle_alpha   90.00
_cell.angle_beta   90.00
_cell.angle_gamma   90.00
#
_symmetry.space_group_name_H-M   'P 1'
#
loop_
_entity.id
_entity.type
_entity.pdbx_description
1 polymer ?
#
loop_
_entity_poly.entity_id
_entity_poly.type
_entity_poly.pdbx_seq_one_letter_code
_entity_poly.pdbx_strand_id
1 'polypeptide(L)'
;MLSSCLRRNNSLLLPRSLTGRFLHLSPREIDHLQLHNAGRLAQYRLARGLKLNHPEAIALITMQMMEKIRDGHQSVAQLMSLGQSLLGVNQVMPGVASLVRNVQVEATFPDGTKLLTVHSPISAQSGNLELALEGSFLPIPSPDTFETLTEDEWIPGAIFTATTGGDISLNPGRKHIELAVMNSGDGPIQVGSHYAFTETNRVLLFDRTISIGTRLSVPSGASVRFEPGETKTVT
;
A
#
# COMPACT_ATOMS: atom_id res chain seq x y z
N MET A 1 22.46 46.46 66.37
CA MET A 1 21.98 45.08 66.28
C MET A 1 21.83 44.74 64.83
N LEU A 2 22.81 44.07 64.25
CA LEU A 2 22.96 43.77 62.82
C LEU A 2 22.47 42.34 62.58
N SER A 3 21.40 42.17 61.83
CA SER A 3 20.92 40.87 61.36
C SER A 3 21.48 40.62 59.95
N SER A 4 22.44 39.70 59.83
CA SER A 4 23.03 39.26 58.58
C SER A 4 22.09 38.29 57.86
N CYS A 5 21.61 38.71 56.71
CA CYS A 5 20.80 37.90 55.84
C CYS A 5 21.72 37.03 54.95
N LEU A 6 21.83 35.74 55.28
CA LEU A 6 22.54 34.74 54.49
C LEU A 6 21.73 34.42 53.24
N ARG A 7 22.19 34.89 52.08
CA ARG A 7 21.73 34.41 50.75
C ARG A 7 22.23 32.99 50.54
N ARG A 8 21.32 32.03 50.58
CA ARG A 8 21.56 30.68 50.04
C ARG A 8 21.59 30.76 48.52
N ASN A 9 22.76 30.64 47.94
CA ASN A 9 22.90 30.33 46.51
C ASN A 9 22.44 28.89 46.30
N ASN A 10 21.19 28.72 45.86
CA ASN A 10 20.76 27.49 45.25
C ASN A 10 21.30 27.48 43.79
N SER A 11 22.52 27.02 43.60
CA SER A 11 22.97 26.56 42.30
C SER A 11 22.17 25.27 41.97
N LEU A 12 21.11 25.40 41.20
CA LEU A 12 20.47 24.30 40.53
C LEU A 12 21.53 23.65 39.64
N LEU A 13 22.12 22.57 40.14
CA LEU A 13 22.85 21.64 39.30
C LEU A 13 21.88 21.06 38.30
N LEU A 14 21.85 21.66 37.11
CA LEU A 14 21.21 21.03 35.95
C LEU A 14 21.81 19.61 35.82
N PRO A 15 21.00 18.59 35.70
CA PRO A 15 21.52 17.24 35.50
C PRO A 15 22.42 17.30 34.27
N ARG A 16 23.68 16.85 34.43
CA ARG A 16 24.58 16.57 33.32
C ARG A 16 23.75 15.82 32.28
N SER A 17 23.55 16.45 31.12
CA SER A 17 22.94 15.76 29.97
C SER A 17 23.74 14.45 29.86
N LEU A 18 23.02 13.36 30.01
CA LEU A 18 23.47 12.07 29.57
C LEU A 18 23.77 12.24 28.07
N THR A 19 25.02 12.52 27.73
CA THR A 19 25.51 12.36 26.36
C THR A 19 25.46 10.87 26.10
N GLY A 20 24.23 10.38 25.80
CA GLY A 20 24.05 9.05 25.27
C GLY A 20 24.98 8.96 24.07
N ARG A 21 25.84 7.95 24.01
CA ARG A 21 26.51 7.58 22.78
C ARG A 21 25.43 7.20 21.82
N PHE A 22 24.97 8.15 21.00
CA PHE A 22 24.08 7.85 19.89
C PHE A 22 24.86 6.97 18.92
N LEU A 23 24.29 5.85 18.58
CA LEU A 23 24.71 5.12 17.39
C LEU A 23 24.74 6.14 16.24
N HIS A 24 25.88 6.24 15.54
CA HIS A 24 26.03 7.15 14.40
C HIS A 24 25.28 6.61 13.17
N LEU A 25 24.01 6.28 13.38
CA LEU A 25 23.11 5.78 12.34
C LEU A 25 22.14 6.89 11.96
N SER A 26 21.86 7.00 10.67
CA SER A 26 20.79 7.85 10.17
C SER A 26 19.42 7.31 10.63
N PRO A 27 18.37 8.14 10.68
CA PRO A 27 17.02 7.67 10.99
C PRO A 27 16.58 6.50 10.10
N ARG A 28 16.94 6.52 8.82
CA ARG A 28 16.64 5.45 7.86
C ARG A 28 17.33 4.13 8.24
N GLU A 29 18.58 4.17 8.66
CA GLU A 29 19.29 2.97 9.10
C GLU A 29 18.70 2.41 10.39
N ILE A 30 18.22 3.27 11.29
CA ILE A 30 17.52 2.85 12.50
C ILE A 30 16.20 2.14 12.13
N ASP A 31 15.43 2.70 11.19
CA ASP A 31 14.18 2.09 10.70
C ASP A 31 14.44 0.72 10.06
N HIS A 32 15.50 0.61 9.23
CA HIS A 32 15.91 -0.67 8.63
C HIS A 32 16.29 -1.72 9.69
N LEU A 33 17.02 -1.33 10.73
CA LEU A 33 17.36 -2.24 11.83
C LEU A 33 16.12 -2.68 12.62
N GLN A 34 15.16 -1.79 12.84
CA GLN A 34 13.91 -2.13 13.52
C GLN A 34 13.07 -3.10 12.67
N LEU A 35 12.97 -2.87 11.37
CA LEU A 35 12.30 -3.77 10.43
C LEU A 35 12.97 -5.14 10.39
N HIS A 36 14.29 -5.19 10.36
CA HIS A 36 15.05 -6.44 10.43
C HIS A 36 14.75 -7.19 11.75
N ASN A 37 14.80 -6.52 12.90
CA ASN A 37 14.48 -7.14 14.19
C ASN A 37 13.05 -7.66 14.26
N ALA A 38 12.08 -6.91 13.74
CA ALA A 38 10.68 -7.34 13.67
C ALA A 38 10.51 -8.54 12.73
N GLY A 39 11.20 -8.56 11.58
CA GLY A 39 11.22 -9.68 10.65
C GLY A 39 11.82 -10.94 11.26
N ARG A 40 12.91 -10.80 12.03
CA ARG A 40 13.49 -11.92 12.80
C ARG A 40 12.52 -12.48 13.84
N LEU A 41 11.82 -11.62 14.56
CA LEU A 41 10.78 -12.05 15.50
C LEU A 41 9.67 -12.82 14.76
N ALA A 42 9.26 -12.35 13.58
CA ALA A 42 8.29 -13.04 12.74
C ALA A 42 8.80 -14.43 12.30
N GLN A 43 10.08 -14.57 11.91
CA GLN A 43 10.70 -15.85 11.61
C GLN A 43 10.66 -16.82 12.80
N TYR A 44 10.96 -16.35 14.02
CA TYR A 44 10.85 -17.18 15.24
C TYR A 44 9.43 -17.68 15.48
N ARG A 45 8.42 -16.87 15.18
CA ARG A 45 7.01 -17.26 15.31
C ARG A 45 6.60 -18.25 14.23
N LEU A 46 6.95 -17.97 12.98
CA LEU A 46 6.68 -18.82 11.82
C LEU A 46 7.33 -20.21 12.00
N ALA A 47 8.59 -20.28 12.44
CA ALA A 47 9.31 -21.52 12.68
C ALA A 47 8.66 -22.42 13.77
N ARG A 48 7.87 -21.81 14.68
CA ARG A 48 7.07 -22.54 15.67
C ARG A 48 5.69 -22.95 15.17
N GLY A 49 5.37 -22.69 13.89
CA GLY A 49 4.06 -22.97 13.31
C GLY A 49 2.97 -21.96 13.68
N LEU A 50 3.35 -20.74 14.13
CA LEU A 50 2.36 -19.72 14.46
C LEU A 50 2.04 -18.87 13.24
N LYS A 51 0.76 -18.59 13.00
CA LYS A 51 0.30 -17.68 11.96
C LYS A 51 0.72 -16.25 12.30
N LEU A 52 1.23 -15.51 11.29
CA LEU A 52 1.71 -14.16 11.46
C LEU A 52 0.57 -13.15 11.44
N ASN A 53 0.66 -12.13 12.27
CA ASN A 53 -0.23 -10.98 12.21
C ASN A 53 0.22 -9.98 11.12
N HIS A 54 -0.57 -8.93 10.87
CA HIS A 54 -0.32 -7.95 9.82
C HIS A 54 1.08 -7.30 9.88
N PRO A 55 1.54 -6.69 11.00
CA PRO A 55 2.88 -6.10 11.06
C PRO A 55 4.01 -7.13 10.94
N GLU A 56 3.82 -8.34 11.46
CA GLU A 56 4.81 -9.41 11.36
C GLU A 56 4.99 -9.91 9.93
N ALA A 57 3.90 -10.07 9.19
CA ALA A 57 3.93 -10.47 7.79
C ALA A 57 4.67 -9.44 6.93
N ILE A 58 4.35 -8.15 7.10
CA ILE A 58 5.05 -7.05 6.40
C ILE A 58 6.52 -7.03 6.77
N ALA A 59 6.85 -7.11 8.06
CA ALA A 59 8.24 -7.06 8.53
C ALA A 59 9.07 -8.22 7.98
N LEU A 60 8.52 -9.45 7.93
CA LEU A 60 9.22 -10.60 7.37
C LEU A 60 9.48 -10.43 5.88
N ILE A 61 8.47 -10.04 5.10
CA ILE A 61 8.63 -9.79 3.66
C ILE A 61 9.67 -8.70 3.42
N THR A 62 9.56 -7.57 4.13
CA THR A 62 10.48 -6.43 4.00
C THR A 62 11.91 -6.83 4.33
N MET A 63 12.12 -7.53 5.45
CA MET A 63 13.44 -8.01 5.87
C MET A 63 14.06 -8.91 4.81
N GLN A 64 13.34 -9.92 4.33
CA GLN A 64 13.86 -10.83 3.29
C GLN A 64 14.18 -10.10 1.99
N MET A 65 13.35 -9.13 1.59
CA MET A 65 13.65 -8.31 0.41
C MET A 65 14.92 -7.48 0.62
N MET A 66 15.12 -6.88 1.78
CA MET A 66 16.34 -6.10 2.08
C MET A 66 17.60 -6.97 2.03
N GLU A 67 17.56 -8.18 2.60
CA GLU A 67 18.69 -9.11 2.58
C GLU A 67 19.00 -9.57 1.14
N LYS A 68 17.96 -9.91 0.35
CA LYS A 68 18.13 -10.29 -1.06
C LYS A 68 18.68 -9.15 -1.94
N ILE A 69 18.28 -7.91 -1.67
CA ILE A 69 18.88 -6.73 -2.33
C ILE A 69 20.34 -6.60 -1.92
N ARG A 70 20.67 -6.82 -0.66
CA ARG A 70 22.04 -6.79 -0.15
C ARG A 70 22.92 -7.86 -0.78
N ASP A 71 22.40 -9.06 -1.03
CA ASP A 71 23.09 -10.13 -1.76
C ASP A 71 23.48 -9.71 -3.18
N GLY A 72 22.71 -8.85 -3.82
CA GLY A 72 23.04 -8.22 -5.11
C GLY A 72 22.89 -9.12 -6.32
N HIS A 73 22.33 -10.31 -6.20
CA HIS A 73 22.25 -11.30 -7.27
C HIS A 73 20.98 -11.24 -8.12
N GLN A 74 19.96 -10.47 -7.70
CA GLN A 74 18.63 -10.48 -8.28
C GLN A 74 18.23 -9.10 -8.81
N SER A 75 17.54 -9.10 -9.95
CA SER A 75 16.93 -7.89 -10.50
C SER A 75 15.66 -7.52 -9.70
N VAL A 76 15.21 -6.26 -9.85
CA VAL A 76 13.96 -5.79 -9.23
C VAL A 76 12.77 -6.68 -9.59
N ALA A 77 12.66 -7.09 -10.88
CA ALA A 77 11.57 -7.95 -11.34
C ALA A 77 11.58 -9.34 -10.69
N GLN A 78 12.78 -9.94 -10.53
CA GLN A 78 12.93 -11.22 -9.84
C GLN A 78 12.55 -11.10 -8.35
N LEU A 79 12.96 -10.02 -7.68
CA LEU A 79 12.62 -9.77 -6.29
C LEU A 79 11.12 -9.53 -6.08
N MET A 80 10.44 -8.86 -7.02
CA MET A 80 8.98 -8.70 -6.98
C MET A 80 8.28 -10.07 -6.99
N SER A 81 8.69 -10.95 -7.88
CA SER A 81 8.13 -12.31 -7.98
C SER A 81 8.47 -13.16 -6.74
N LEU A 82 9.70 -13.06 -6.23
CA LEU A 82 10.12 -13.76 -5.04
C LEU A 82 9.34 -13.29 -3.81
N GLY A 83 9.10 -11.99 -3.66
CA GLY A 83 8.32 -11.42 -2.57
C GLY A 83 6.89 -11.96 -2.49
N GLN A 84 6.29 -12.33 -3.63
CA GLN A 84 4.96 -12.95 -3.70
C GLN A 84 4.95 -14.43 -3.28
N SER A 85 6.10 -15.07 -3.20
CA SER A 85 6.22 -16.49 -2.85
C SER A 85 6.58 -16.76 -1.40
N LEU A 86 6.95 -15.73 -0.63
CA LEU A 86 7.45 -15.91 0.75
C LEU A 86 6.39 -16.44 1.71
N LEU A 87 5.21 -15.84 1.68
CA LEU A 87 4.10 -16.17 2.58
C LEU A 87 2.84 -16.51 1.78
N GLY A 88 2.06 -17.43 2.29
CA GLY A 88 0.73 -17.75 1.81
C GLY A 88 -0.34 -17.45 2.86
N VAL A 89 -1.60 -17.58 2.45
CA VAL A 89 -2.78 -17.32 3.31
C VAL A 89 -2.75 -18.19 4.57
N ASN A 90 -2.29 -19.44 4.46
CA ASN A 90 -2.22 -20.35 5.60
C ASN A 90 -1.22 -19.91 6.69
N GLN A 91 -0.17 -19.17 6.32
CA GLN A 91 0.87 -18.73 7.26
C GLN A 91 0.54 -17.41 7.98
N VAL A 92 -0.57 -16.77 7.63
CA VAL A 92 -1.00 -15.52 8.26
C VAL A 92 -2.33 -15.66 8.97
N MET A 93 -2.62 -14.76 9.89
CA MET A 93 -3.91 -14.74 10.57
C MET A 93 -5.04 -14.38 9.58
N PRO A 94 -6.29 -14.78 9.87
CA PRO A 94 -7.45 -14.44 9.05
C PRO A 94 -7.51 -12.95 8.71
N GLY A 95 -7.80 -12.63 7.45
CA GLY A 95 -7.92 -11.26 6.95
C GLY A 95 -6.61 -10.53 6.67
N VAL A 96 -5.46 -11.00 7.13
CA VAL A 96 -4.16 -10.34 6.90
C VAL A 96 -3.82 -10.27 5.42
N ALA A 97 -4.05 -11.35 4.67
CA ALA A 97 -3.75 -11.40 3.24
C ALA A 97 -4.48 -10.30 2.45
N SER A 98 -5.75 -10.02 2.78
CA SER A 98 -6.54 -8.99 2.12
C SER A 98 -6.12 -7.56 2.50
N LEU A 99 -5.54 -7.38 3.69
CA LEU A 99 -5.06 -6.08 4.18
C LEU A 99 -3.69 -5.71 3.58
N VAL A 100 -2.82 -6.70 3.31
CA VAL A 100 -1.47 -6.46 2.74
C VAL A 100 -1.55 -6.42 1.22
N ARG A 101 -1.96 -5.29 0.68
CA ARG A 101 -2.08 -5.11 -0.79
C ARG A 101 -0.73 -4.92 -1.46
N ASN A 102 0.14 -4.13 -0.86
CA ASN A 102 1.47 -3.82 -1.39
C ASN A 102 2.48 -3.71 -0.25
N VAL A 103 3.68 -4.19 -0.49
CA VAL A 103 4.84 -3.93 0.38
C VAL A 103 5.87 -3.17 -0.44
N GLN A 104 6.28 -2.01 0.04
CA GLN A 104 7.26 -1.15 -0.63
C GLN A 104 8.54 -1.07 0.19
N VAL A 105 9.66 -1.35 -0.45
CA VAL A 105 10.98 -1.35 0.17
C VAL A 105 11.91 -0.46 -0.64
N GLU A 106 12.42 0.60 -0.03
CA GLU A 106 13.48 1.40 -0.61
C GLU A 106 14.83 0.86 -0.17
N ALA A 107 15.68 0.48 -1.12
CA ALA A 107 17.03 -0.02 -0.83
C ALA A 107 18.02 0.32 -1.93
N THR A 108 19.31 0.20 -1.60
CA THR A 108 20.41 0.51 -2.52
C THR A 108 20.84 -0.75 -3.24
N PHE A 109 20.61 -0.77 -4.55
CA PHE A 109 21.11 -1.77 -5.48
C PHE A 109 22.52 -1.42 -5.97
N PRO A 110 23.24 -2.32 -6.64
CA PRO A 110 24.58 -2.02 -7.20
C PRO A 110 24.57 -0.81 -8.16
N ASP A 111 23.46 -0.56 -8.84
CA ASP A 111 23.24 0.52 -9.81
C ASP A 111 22.45 1.71 -9.25
N GLY A 112 22.29 1.81 -7.94
CA GLY A 112 21.67 2.95 -7.25
C GLY A 112 20.47 2.61 -6.38
N THR A 113 19.91 3.62 -5.72
CA THR A 113 18.74 3.45 -4.85
C THR A 113 17.48 3.30 -5.69
N LYS A 114 16.70 2.26 -5.39
CA LYS A 114 15.44 1.94 -6.08
C LYS A 114 14.34 1.61 -5.08
N LEU A 115 13.10 1.80 -5.52
CA LEU A 115 11.91 1.34 -4.82
C LEU A 115 11.48 -0.01 -5.39
N LEU A 116 11.50 -1.03 -4.54
CA LEU A 116 10.93 -2.34 -4.83
C LEU A 116 9.47 -2.35 -4.33
N THR A 117 8.51 -2.65 -5.20
CA THR A 117 7.11 -2.81 -4.82
C THR A 117 6.66 -4.24 -5.07
N VAL A 118 6.30 -4.96 -4.02
CA VAL A 118 5.71 -6.30 -4.11
C VAL A 118 4.19 -6.14 -4.03
N HIS A 119 3.51 -6.43 -5.13
CA HIS A 119 2.05 -6.37 -5.23
C HIS A 119 1.43 -7.69 -4.75
N SER A 120 0.35 -7.60 -3.98
CA SER A 120 -0.38 -8.77 -3.46
C SER A 120 0.55 -9.88 -2.94
N PRO A 121 1.43 -9.58 -1.97
CA PRO A 121 2.52 -10.48 -1.56
C PRO A 121 2.03 -11.79 -0.93
N ILE A 122 0.77 -11.86 -0.52
CA ILE A 122 0.15 -13.02 0.12
C ILE A 122 -1.06 -13.43 -0.73
N SER A 123 -0.80 -13.98 -1.92
CA SER A 123 -1.85 -14.41 -2.85
C SER A 123 -1.97 -15.93 -2.99
N ALA A 124 -0.89 -16.66 -2.73
CA ALA A 124 -0.89 -18.11 -2.76
C ALA A 124 -1.51 -18.70 -1.48
N GLN A 125 -2.08 -19.91 -1.57
CA GLN A 125 -2.60 -20.61 -0.39
C GLN A 125 -1.49 -20.94 0.60
N SER A 126 -0.33 -21.39 0.11
CA SER A 126 0.85 -21.70 0.92
C SER A 126 2.07 -21.00 0.35
N GLY A 127 2.86 -20.36 1.20
CA GLY A 127 4.12 -19.74 0.85
C GLY A 127 5.30 -20.70 0.91
N ASN A 128 6.45 -20.26 0.42
CA ASN A 128 7.70 -20.99 0.50
C ASN A 128 8.39 -20.73 1.85
N LEU A 129 8.23 -21.66 2.78
CA LEU A 129 8.79 -21.54 4.13
C LEU A 129 10.33 -21.58 4.15
N GLU A 130 10.97 -22.22 3.18
CA GLU A 130 12.43 -22.24 3.07
C GLU A 130 12.95 -20.84 2.79
N LEU A 131 12.32 -20.12 1.83
CA LEU A 131 12.66 -18.73 1.50
C LEU A 131 12.29 -17.77 2.64
N ALA A 132 11.13 -17.97 3.28
CA ALA A 132 10.70 -17.13 4.38
C ALA A 132 11.63 -17.24 5.61
N LEU A 133 12.20 -18.42 5.86
CA LEU A 133 13.11 -18.70 6.96
C LEU A 133 14.60 -18.66 6.55
N GLU A 134 14.90 -18.33 5.31
CA GLU A 134 16.28 -18.27 4.83
C GLU A 134 17.15 -17.33 5.70
N GLY A 135 18.37 -17.75 5.98
CA GLY A 135 19.30 -17.04 6.86
C GLY A 135 18.96 -17.06 8.35
N SER A 136 17.83 -17.68 8.73
CA SER A 136 17.43 -17.74 10.15
C SER A 136 18.11 -18.87 10.94
N PHE A 137 18.53 -19.94 10.26
CA PHE A 137 18.99 -21.20 10.88
C PHE A 137 17.97 -21.85 11.80
N LEU A 138 16.70 -21.50 11.66
CA LEU A 138 15.59 -22.10 12.42
C LEU A 138 15.05 -23.34 11.69
N PRO A 139 14.45 -24.30 12.42
CA PRO A 139 13.81 -25.42 11.79
C PRO A 139 12.62 -24.96 10.93
N ILE A 140 12.48 -25.58 9.75
CA ILE A 140 11.35 -25.32 8.86
C ILE A 140 10.19 -26.20 9.31
N PRO A 141 9.04 -25.63 9.71
CA PRO A 141 7.88 -26.41 10.11
C PRO A 141 7.26 -27.13 8.91
N SER A 142 6.60 -28.26 9.14
CA SER A 142 5.79 -28.91 8.10
C SER A 142 4.68 -27.96 7.64
N PRO A 143 4.39 -27.88 6.33
CA PRO A 143 3.25 -27.11 5.82
C PRO A 143 1.91 -27.50 6.49
N ASP A 144 1.75 -28.75 6.86
CA ASP A 144 0.54 -29.27 7.54
C ASP A 144 0.33 -28.68 8.96
N THR A 145 1.36 -28.03 9.52
CA THR A 145 1.25 -27.33 10.82
C THR A 145 0.32 -26.11 10.73
N PHE A 146 0.15 -25.56 9.52
CA PHE A 146 -0.73 -24.42 9.28
C PHE A 146 -2.08 -24.92 8.79
N GLU A 147 -3.10 -24.79 9.62
CA GLU A 147 -4.47 -25.15 9.25
C GLU A 147 -4.93 -24.33 8.04
N THR A 148 -5.57 -25.00 7.09
CA THR A 148 -6.19 -24.33 5.94
C THR A 148 -7.37 -23.47 6.44
N LEU A 149 -7.38 -22.19 6.04
CA LEU A 149 -8.54 -21.35 6.30
C LEU A 149 -9.74 -21.85 5.51
N THR A 150 -10.88 -21.97 6.17
CA THR A 150 -12.15 -22.30 5.50
C THR A 150 -12.65 -21.06 4.75
N GLU A 151 -13.33 -21.27 3.60
CA GLU A 151 -13.82 -20.18 2.72
C GLU A 151 -14.84 -19.24 3.40
N ASP A 152 -15.40 -19.61 4.55
CA ASP A 152 -16.43 -18.86 5.27
C ASP A 152 -15.90 -17.80 6.24
N GLU A 153 -14.59 -17.58 6.31
CA GLU A 153 -14.05 -16.56 7.21
C GLU A 153 -14.23 -15.15 6.67
N TRP A 154 -14.79 -14.28 7.50
CA TRP A 154 -14.94 -12.85 7.21
C TRP A 154 -13.59 -12.21 6.88
N ILE A 155 -13.47 -11.68 5.65
CA ILE A 155 -12.26 -10.98 5.20
C ILE A 155 -12.47 -9.48 5.42
N PRO A 156 -11.62 -8.79 6.21
CA PRO A 156 -11.72 -7.35 6.39
C PRO A 156 -11.68 -6.60 5.05
N GLY A 157 -12.68 -5.75 4.80
CA GLY A 157 -12.81 -5.00 3.55
C GLY A 157 -13.44 -5.78 2.39
N ALA A 158 -13.95 -6.99 2.62
CA ALA A 158 -14.71 -7.72 1.61
C ALA A 158 -15.98 -6.95 1.20
N ILE A 159 -16.22 -6.89 -0.10
CA ILE A 159 -17.41 -6.25 -0.69
C ILE A 159 -18.35 -7.35 -1.14
N PHE A 160 -19.53 -7.42 -0.52
CA PHE A 160 -20.58 -8.33 -0.90
C PHE A 160 -21.58 -7.59 -1.79
N THR A 161 -21.66 -7.99 -3.05
CA THR A 161 -22.66 -7.44 -3.97
C THR A 161 -23.96 -8.25 -3.89
N ALA A 162 -25.09 -7.56 -4.01
CA ALA A 162 -26.39 -8.24 -4.08
C ALA A 162 -26.46 -9.10 -5.36
N THR A 163 -26.69 -10.39 -5.18
CA THR A 163 -26.83 -11.35 -6.32
C THR A 163 -28.20 -11.35 -6.94
N THR A 164 -29.21 -10.77 -6.27
CA THR A 164 -30.62 -10.83 -6.64
C THR A 164 -31.24 -9.47 -6.96
N GLY A 165 -30.48 -8.39 -6.92
CA GLY A 165 -31.02 -7.01 -7.00
C GLY A 165 -31.21 -6.44 -8.40
N GLY A 166 -30.73 -7.09 -9.44
CA GLY A 166 -30.69 -6.52 -10.80
C GLY A 166 -29.81 -5.27 -10.91
N ASP A 167 -29.84 -4.63 -12.05
CA ASP A 167 -29.04 -3.42 -12.32
C ASP A 167 -29.58 -2.19 -11.58
N ILE A 168 -28.70 -1.36 -11.06
CA ILE A 168 -29.05 -0.08 -10.47
C ILE A 168 -29.15 0.96 -11.58
N SER A 169 -30.37 1.48 -11.81
CA SER A 169 -30.58 2.54 -12.79
C SER A 169 -29.96 3.84 -12.31
N LEU A 170 -29.03 4.38 -13.08
CA LEU A 170 -28.43 5.68 -12.81
C LEU A 170 -29.37 6.81 -13.25
N ASN A 171 -29.54 7.82 -12.39
CA ASN A 171 -30.32 9.03 -12.66
C ASN A 171 -31.77 8.77 -13.17
N PRO A 172 -32.58 7.94 -12.48
CA PRO A 172 -33.91 7.62 -12.92
C PRO A 172 -34.77 8.89 -13.11
N GLY A 173 -35.52 8.97 -14.21
CA GLY A 173 -36.37 10.10 -14.52
C GLY A 173 -35.65 11.35 -15.05
N ARG A 174 -34.34 11.32 -15.24
CA ARG A 174 -33.57 12.40 -15.86
C ARG A 174 -33.58 12.27 -17.40
N LYS A 175 -33.55 13.41 -18.08
CA LYS A 175 -33.40 13.45 -19.54
C LYS A 175 -31.99 13.04 -19.92
N HIS A 176 -31.84 12.11 -20.86
CA HIS A 176 -30.55 11.70 -21.42
C HIS A 176 -30.36 12.40 -22.78
N ILE A 177 -29.13 12.84 -23.03
CA ILE A 177 -28.73 13.49 -24.26
C ILE A 177 -27.41 12.84 -24.71
N GLU A 178 -27.35 12.43 -25.96
CA GLU A 178 -26.09 11.95 -26.57
C GLU A 178 -25.42 13.10 -27.30
N LEU A 179 -24.12 13.29 -27.00
CA LEU A 179 -23.30 14.31 -27.59
C LEU A 179 -22.02 13.70 -28.17
N ALA A 180 -21.75 14.01 -29.44
CA ALA A 180 -20.44 13.76 -30.01
C ALA A 180 -19.50 14.89 -29.58
N VAL A 181 -18.43 14.54 -28.86
CA VAL A 181 -17.46 15.48 -28.28
C VAL A 181 -16.10 15.20 -28.90
N MET A 182 -15.50 16.21 -29.52
CA MET A 182 -14.18 16.13 -30.13
C MET A 182 -13.18 16.94 -29.29
N ASN A 183 -12.05 16.36 -28.95
CA ASN A 183 -10.93 17.10 -28.36
C ASN A 183 -10.04 17.68 -29.46
N SER A 184 -10.12 18.99 -29.66
CA SER A 184 -9.30 19.72 -30.63
C SER A 184 -7.97 20.23 -30.06
N GLY A 185 -7.68 19.97 -28.80
CA GLY A 185 -6.45 20.34 -28.11
C GLY A 185 -5.29 19.39 -28.41
N ASP A 186 -4.12 19.76 -27.91
CA ASP A 186 -2.86 19.02 -28.02
C ASP A 186 -2.61 18.04 -26.88
N GLY A 187 -3.41 18.10 -25.82
CA GLY A 187 -3.31 17.26 -24.64
C GLY A 187 -4.61 16.54 -24.28
N PRO A 188 -4.55 15.45 -23.49
CA PRO A 188 -5.73 14.73 -23.04
C PRO A 188 -6.53 15.56 -22.03
N ILE A 189 -7.86 15.48 -22.11
CA ILE A 189 -8.79 16.16 -21.20
C ILE A 189 -9.65 15.11 -20.52
N GLN A 190 -9.74 15.20 -19.19
CA GLN A 190 -10.56 14.31 -18.38
C GLN A 190 -11.68 15.10 -17.71
N VAL A 191 -12.92 14.63 -17.88
CA VAL A 191 -14.11 15.25 -17.30
C VAL A 191 -14.72 14.31 -16.28
N GLY A 192 -14.88 14.79 -15.04
CA GLY A 192 -15.46 14.02 -13.92
C GLY A 192 -16.98 13.97 -13.96
N SER A 193 -17.53 12.99 -13.26
CA SER A 193 -18.97 12.68 -13.18
C SER A 193 -19.87 13.84 -12.73
N HIS A 194 -19.35 14.75 -11.91
CA HIS A 194 -20.14 15.84 -11.30
C HIS A 194 -19.87 17.20 -11.92
N TYR A 195 -19.02 17.28 -12.92
CA TYR A 195 -18.70 18.55 -13.57
C TYR A 195 -19.80 18.98 -14.53
N ALA A 196 -20.23 20.24 -14.47
CA ALA A 196 -21.19 20.80 -15.41
C ALA A 196 -20.64 20.73 -16.85
N PHE A 197 -21.31 19.98 -17.74
CA PHE A 197 -20.70 19.65 -19.02
C PHE A 197 -20.51 20.88 -19.92
N THR A 198 -21.40 21.87 -19.83
CA THR A 198 -21.28 23.16 -20.52
C THR A 198 -20.01 23.97 -20.14
N GLU A 199 -19.49 23.76 -18.94
CA GLU A 199 -18.33 24.52 -18.42
C GLU A 199 -16.98 23.82 -18.67
N THR A 200 -17.00 22.67 -19.35
CA THR A 200 -15.79 21.91 -19.69
C THR A 200 -14.84 22.73 -20.58
N ASN A 201 -13.59 22.29 -20.66
CA ASN A 201 -12.55 22.95 -21.43
C ASN A 201 -13.02 23.34 -22.84
N ARG A 202 -12.70 24.54 -23.27
CA ARG A 202 -13.18 25.13 -24.54
C ARG A 202 -12.68 24.38 -25.78
N VAL A 203 -11.58 23.66 -25.68
CA VAL A 203 -11.05 22.84 -26.78
C VAL A 203 -11.84 21.53 -26.99
N LEU A 204 -12.76 21.18 -26.07
CA LEU A 204 -13.76 20.16 -26.33
C LEU A 204 -14.88 20.77 -27.16
N LEU A 205 -14.98 20.32 -28.40
CA LEU A 205 -15.96 20.81 -29.38
C LEU A 205 -17.22 19.94 -29.36
N PHE A 206 -18.35 20.53 -29.00
CA PHE A 206 -19.69 19.93 -28.97
C PHE A 206 -20.73 21.04 -28.88
N ASP A 207 -22.03 20.70 -29.04
CA ASP A 207 -23.11 21.67 -28.86
C ASP A 207 -23.34 21.96 -27.37
N ARG A 208 -22.78 23.10 -26.93
CA ARG A 208 -22.90 23.52 -25.53
C ARG A 208 -24.31 23.98 -25.16
N THR A 209 -25.11 24.40 -26.14
CA THR A 209 -26.48 24.85 -25.87
C THR A 209 -27.37 23.70 -25.40
N ILE A 210 -27.24 22.54 -26.04
CA ILE A 210 -27.97 21.35 -25.68
C ILE A 210 -27.51 20.79 -24.32
N SER A 211 -26.24 21.02 -23.96
CA SER A 211 -25.66 20.49 -22.72
C SER A 211 -25.90 21.36 -21.47
N ILE A 212 -26.69 22.44 -21.58
CA ILE A 212 -27.01 23.30 -20.42
C ILE A 212 -27.73 22.49 -19.34
N GLY A 213 -27.18 22.55 -18.10
CA GLY A 213 -27.73 21.86 -16.94
C GLY A 213 -27.50 20.35 -16.93
N THR A 214 -26.62 19.83 -17.80
CA THR A 214 -26.28 18.40 -17.87
C THR A 214 -24.90 18.11 -17.29
N ARG A 215 -24.68 16.84 -16.95
CA ARG A 215 -23.41 16.26 -16.55
C ARG A 215 -23.26 14.87 -17.18
N LEU A 216 -22.07 14.31 -17.18
CA LEU A 216 -21.83 12.95 -17.67
C LEU A 216 -22.68 11.91 -16.93
N SER A 217 -23.30 11.00 -17.68
CA SER A 217 -24.04 9.85 -17.16
C SER A 217 -23.09 8.69 -16.85
N VAL A 218 -22.23 8.90 -15.87
CA VAL A 218 -21.27 7.91 -15.39
C VAL A 218 -21.40 7.78 -13.88
N PRO A 219 -20.96 6.65 -13.29
CA PRO A 219 -20.96 6.46 -11.83
C PRO A 219 -20.25 7.58 -11.09
N SER A 220 -20.71 7.85 -9.87
CA SER A 220 -20.08 8.85 -8.98
C SER A 220 -18.60 8.54 -8.79
N GLY A 221 -17.73 9.54 -9.00
CA GLY A 221 -16.27 9.40 -8.92
C GLY A 221 -15.61 8.91 -10.21
N ALA A 222 -16.38 8.42 -11.19
CA ALA A 222 -15.85 8.08 -12.51
C ALA A 222 -15.61 9.34 -13.37
N SER A 223 -14.87 9.17 -14.45
CA SER A 223 -14.55 10.23 -15.40
C SER A 223 -14.42 9.67 -16.81
N VAL A 224 -14.60 10.53 -17.80
CA VAL A 224 -14.34 10.24 -19.21
C VAL A 224 -13.13 11.02 -19.67
N ARG A 225 -12.19 10.32 -20.32
CA ARG A 225 -10.99 10.88 -20.89
C ARG A 225 -11.15 11.00 -22.41
N PHE A 226 -10.79 12.17 -22.95
CA PHE A 226 -10.81 12.50 -24.37
C PHE A 226 -9.36 12.73 -24.82
N GLU A 227 -8.87 11.88 -25.71
CA GLU A 227 -7.52 12.03 -26.27
C GLU A 227 -7.49 13.12 -27.36
N PRO A 228 -6.32 13.73 -27.65
CA PRO A 228 -6.16 14.71 -28.74
C PRO A 228 -6.66 14.18 -30.08
N GLY A 229 -7.53 14.94 -30.75
CA GLY A 229 -8.13 14.54 -32.03
C GLY A 229 -9.20 13.45 -31.98
N GLU A 230 -9.47 12.88 -30.80
CA GLU A 230 -10.52 11.86 -30.63
C GLU A 230 -11.91 12.51 -30.63
N THR A 231 -12.84 11.86 -31.34
CA THR A 231 -14.28 12.14 -31.22
C THR A 231 -14.96 10.99 -30.49
N LYS A 232 -15.57 11.26 -29.36
CA LYS A 232 -16.24 10.27 -28.52
C LYS A 232 -17.68 10.68 -28.25
N THR A 233 -18.63 9.74 -28.42
CA THR A 233 -20.02 9.96 -28.04
C THR A 233 -20.19 9.68 -26.56
N VAL A 234 -20.80 10.62 -25.85
CA VAL A 234 -21.09 10.56 -24.41
C VAL A 234 -22.55 10.86 -24.13
N THR A 235 -23.07 10.31 -23.05
CA THR A 235 -24.44 10.56 -22.57
C THR A 235 -24.38 11.43 -21.32
#